data_a2ea93ce72ebbe8b08cb7d86a5753943
#
_entry.id   a2ea93ce72ebbe8b08cb7d86a5753943
#
_cell.length_a   1.000
_cell.length_b   1.000
_cell.length_c   1.000
_cell.angle_alpha   90.00
_cell.angle_beta   90.00
_cell.angle_gamma   90.00
#
_symmetry.space_group_name_H-M   'P 1'
#
loop_
_entity.id
_entity.type
_entity.pdbx_description
1 polymer ?
#
loop_
_entity_poly.entity_id
_entity_poly.type
_entity_poly.pdbx_seq_one_letter_code
_entity_poly.pdbx_strand_id
1 'polypeptide(L)'
;MASHDFTAAERAVFRSLKTPLKIQQYLDQLKYNKEVGGVTCRSPRRVMRDETAHCMEGALFGAAALRMLGHPPLLLDFEAVRDDDHVIAIFRSEGHWGAVAKSN
;
A
#
# COMPACT_ATOMS: atom_id res chain seq x y z
N MET A 1 -12.05 -6.05 0.25
CA MET A 1 -11.45 -7.35 0.60
C MET A 1 -11.60 -7.60 2.08
N ALA A 2 -12.10 -8.74 2.45
CA ALA A 2 -12.28 -9.10 3.84
C ALA A 2 -10.98 -9.69 4.42
N SER A 3 -10.73 -9.47 5.71
CA SER A 3 -9.51 -9.94 6.36
C SER A 3 -9.39 -11.47 6.36
N HIS A 4 -10.52 -12.21 6.31
CA HIS A 4 -10.48 -13.67 6.28
C HIS A 4 -9.98 -14.25 4.95
N ASP A 5 -9.86 -13.40 3.90
CA ASP A 5 -9.32 -13.83 2.62
C ASP A 5 -7.81 -14.05 2.66
N PHE A 6 -7.14 -13.58 3.70
CA PHE A 6 -5.70 -13.71 3.85
C PHE A 6 -5.34 -14.98 4.62
N THR A 7 -4.19 -15.56 4.29
CA THR A 7 -3.64 -16.68 5.05
C THR A 7 -3.19 -16.22 6.43
N ALA A 8 -2.89 -17.19 7.32
CA ALA A 8 -2.38 -16.88 8.65
C ALA A 8 -1.06 -16.10 8.58
N ALA A 9 -0.17 -16.48 7.65
CA ALA A 9 1.10 -15.79 7.47
C ALA A 9 0.90 -14.35 6.98
N GLU A 10 -0.03 -14.15 6.04
CA GLU A 10 -0.35 -12.83 5.52
C GLU A 10 -0.95 -11.94 6.61
N ARG A 11 -1.85 -12.49 7.41
CA ARG A 11 -2.42 -11.76 8.54
C ARG A 11 -1.36 -11.39 9.57
N ALA A 12 -0.36 -12.24 9.76
CA ALA A 12 0.75 -11.93 10.67
C ALA A 12 1.54 -10.71 10.20
N VAL A 13 1.76 -10.59 8.88
CA VAL A 13 2.41 -9.39 8.32
C VAL A 13 1.58 -8.14 8.67
N PHE A 14 0.28 -8.16 8.37
CA PHE A 14 -0.58 -7.01 8.68
C PHE A 14 -0.59 -6.70 10.17
N ARG A 15 -0.62 -7.71 11.04
CA ARG A 15 -0.59 -7.48 12.49
C ARG A 15 0.69 -6.80 12.95
N SER A 16 1.81 -7.03 12.26
CA SER A 16 3.07 -6.37 12.60
C SER A 16 3.07 -4.89 12.20
N LEU A 17 2.19 -4.50 11.27
CA LEU A 17 2.10 -3.13 10.76
C LEU A 17 1.11 -2.33 11.60
N LYS A 18 1.47 -2.07 12.84
CA LYS A 18 0.56 -1.54 13.86
C LYS A 18 0.30 -0.04 13.77
N THR A 19 1.09 0.67 12.99
CA THR A 19 0.96 2.13 12.84
C THR A 19 1.18 2.50 11.38
N PRO A 20 0.68 3.67 10.94
CA PRO A 20 0.97 4.15 9.60
C PRO A 20 2.47 4.26 9.30
N LEU A 21 3.27 4.64 10.29
CA LEU A 21 4.72 4.69 10.12
C LEU A 21 5.30 3.31 9.79
N LYS A 22 4.83 2.27 10.46
CA LYS A 22 5.29 0.90 10.17
C LYS A 22 4.86 0.45 8.78
N ILE A 23 3.67 0.85 8.35
CA ILE A 23 3.22 0.58 6.98
C ILE A 23 4.16 1.25 5.98
N GLN A 24 4.49 2.52 6.21
CA GLN A 24 5.40 3.25 5.32
C GLN A 24 6.78 2.61 5.28
N GLN A 25 7.31 2.20 6.43
CA GLN A 25 8.60 1.51 6.50
C GLN A 25 8.58 0.20 5.72
N TYR A 26 7.49 -0.53 5.80
CA TYR A 26 7.33 -1.76 5.03
C TYR A 26 7.36 -1.46 3.51
N LEU A 27 6.61 -0.46 3.08
CA LEU A 27 6.58 -0.06 1.67
C LEU A 27 7.98 0.37 1.18
N ASP A 28 8.72 1.07 2.03
CA ASP A 28 10.06 1.55 1.68
C ASP A 28 11.05 0.40 1.46
N GLN A 29 10.82 -0.75 2.07
CA GLN A 29 11.68 -1.93 1.91
C GLN A 29 11.40 -2.72 0.65
N LEU A 30 10.24 -2.53 0.03
CA LEU A 30 9.88 -3.27 -1.17
C LEU A 30 10.68 -2.76 -2.37
N LYS A 31 11.04 -3.68 -3.26
CA LYS A 31 11.63 -3.29 -4.53
C LYS A 31 10.60 -2.53 -5.36
N TYR A 32 11.04 -1.51 -6.07
CA TYR A 32 10.14 -0.81 -6.97
C TYR A 32 9.86 -1.66 -8.20
N ASN A 33 8.57 -1.85 -8.53
CA ASN A 33 8.17 -2.60 -9.71
C ASN A 33 8.21 -1.69 -10.93
N LYS A 34 9.21 -1.90 -11.79
CA LYS A 34 9.39 -1.10 -13.01
C LYS A 34 8.55 -1.61 -14.18
N GLU A 35 7.76 -2.65 -13.96
CA GLU A 35 6.87 -3.22 -14.96
C GLU A 35 7.59 -3.63 -16.24
N VAL A 36 8.76 -4.25 -16.09
CA VAL A 36 9.61 -4.64 -17.22
C VAL A 36 8.87 -5.55 -18.21
N GLY A 37 8.01 -6.41 -17.72
CA GLY A 37 7.24 -7.34 -18.55
C GLY A 37 5.88 -6.82 -19.01
N GLY A 38 5.57 -5.54 -18.79
CA GLY A 38 4.29 -4.93 -19.12
C GLY A 38 3.56 -4.42 -17.90
N VAL A 39 2.37 -3.86 -18.12
CA VAL A 39 1.56 -3.29 -17.04
C VAL A 39 1.16 -4.36 -16.05
N THR A 40 1.30 -4.06 -14.75
CA THR A 40 0.92 -4.95 -13.66
C THR A 40 0.04 -4.22 -12.66
N CYS A 41 -0.77 -5.00 -11.93
CA CYS A 41 -1.50 -4.47 -10.79
C CYS A 41 -1.64 -5.60 -9.76
N ARG A 42 -0.61 -5.73 -8.93
CA ARG A 42 -0.60 -6.77 -7.89
C ARG A 42 -1.57 -6.44 -6.78
N SER A 43 -2.30 -7.47 -6.33
CA SER A 43 -3.10 -7.37 -5.11
C SER A 43 -2.17 -7.25 -3.90
N PRO A 44 -2.69 -6.80 -2.73
CA PRO A 44 -1.86 -6.77 -1.51
C PRO A 44 -1.19 -8.11 -1.20
N ARG A 45 -1.88 -9.22 -1.43
CA ARG A 45 -1.30 -10.56 -1.24
C ARG A 45 -0.07 -10.78 -2.10
N ARG A 46 -0.18 -10.42 -3.39
CA ARG A 46 0.93 -10.61 -4.32
C ARG A 46 2.09 -9.66 -4.03
N VAL A 47 1.80 -8.46 -3.56
CA VAL A 47 2.84 -7.53 -3.11
C VAL A 47 3.65 -8.16 -1.99
N MET A 48 2.98 -8.77 -1.01
CA MET A 48 3.68 -9.45 0.08
C MET A 48 4.51 -10.63 -0.41
N ARG A 49 3.93 -11.42 -1.33
CA ARG A 49 4.61 -12.60 -1.85
C ARG A 49 5.85 -12.25 -2.67
N ASP A 50 5.72 -11.24 -3.53
CA ASP A 50 6.76 -10.88 -4.49
C ASP A 50 7.73 -9.83 -3.94
N GLU A 51 7.39 -9.20 -2.81
CA GLU A 51 8.18 -8.15 -2.15
C GLU A 51 8.53 -7.02 -3.10
N THR A 52 7.58 -6.65 -3.97
CA THR A 52 7.75 -5.59 -4.95
C THR A 52 6.43 -4.88 -5.20
N ALA A 53 6.51 -3.61 -5.53
CA ALA A 53 5.32 -2.81 -5.84
C ALA A 53 5.72 -1.54 -6.60
N HIS A 54 4.85 -1.10 -7.52
CA HIS A 54 4.89 0.27 -8.02
C HIS A 54 3.92 1.12 -7.19
N CYS A 55 3.76 2.41 -7.56
CA CYS A 55 3.01 3.35 -6.71
C CYS A 55 1.56 2.93 -6.49
N MET A 56 0.86 2.46 -7.51
CA MET A 56 -0.53 2.00 -7.36
C MET A 56 -0.61 0.76 -6.49
N GLU A 57 0.27 -0.22 -6.74
CA GLU A 57 0.30 -1.46 -5.96
C GLU A 57 0.59 -1.17 -4.49
N GLY A 58 1.54 -0.25 -4.24
CA GLY A 58 1.87 0.17 -2.89
C GLY A 58 0.73 0.92 -2.22
N ALA A 59 0.01 1.76 -2.96
CA ALA A 59 -1.15 2.47 -2.41
C ALA A 59 -2.26 1.51 -2.04
N LEU A 60 -2.54 0.51 -2.88
CA LEU A 60 -3.54 -0.51 -2.59
C LEU A 60 -3.15 -1.33 -1.35
N PHE A 61 -1.88 -1.70 -1.24
CA PHE A 61 -1.38 -2.39 -0.05
C PHE A 61 -1.53 -1.50 1.19
N GLY A 62 -1.13 -0.23 1.08
CA GLY A 62 -1.24 0.72 2.18
C GLY A 62 -2.68 0.89 2.65
N ALA A 63 -3.62 1.01 1.70
CA ALA A 63 -5.04 1.12 2.04
C ALA A 63 -5.54 -0.13 2.76
N ALA A 64 -5.13 -1.32 2.30
CA ALA A 64 -5.51 -2.57 2.96
C ALA A 64 -4.95 -2.63 4.38
N ALA A 65 -3.69 -2.24 4.58
CA ALA A 65 -3.07 -2.22 5.90
C ALA A 65 -3.74 -1.20 6.83
N LEU A 66 -4.05 -0.02 6.32
CA LEU A 66 -4.76 1.00 7.08
C LEU A 66 -6.16 0.52 7.49
N ARG A 67 -6.83 -0.22 6.61
CA ARG A 67 -8.13 -0.80 6.93
C ARG A 67 -8.02 -1.78 8.10
N MET A 68 -6.95 -2.56 8.15
CA MET A 68 -6.72 -3.48 9.27
C MET A 68 -6.52 -2.73 10.59
N LEU A 69 -6.08 -1.48 10.54
CA LEU A 69 -5.95 -0.61 11.71
C LEU A 69 -7.24 0.13 12.05
N GLY A 70 -8.30 -0.06 11.25
CA GLY A 70 -9.58 0.58 11.50
C GLY A 70 -9.82 1.86 10.70
N HIS A 71 -8.92 2.21 9.79
CA HIS A 71 -9.10 3.37 8.92
C HIS A 71 -9.87 2.98 7.65
N PRO A 72 -10.72 3.85 7.10
CA PRO A 72 -11.32 3.59 5.80
C PRO A 72 -10.24 3.47 4.72
N PRO A 73 -10.39 2.56 3.74
CA PRO A 73 -9.40 2.39 2.68
C PRO A 73 -9.58 3.49 1.62
N LEU A 74 -8.87 4.61 1.78
CA LEU A 74 -8.99 5.77 0.91
C LEU A 74 -7.73 5.92 0.05
N LEU A 75 -7.93 6.25 -1.21
CA LEU A 75 -6.85 6.51 -2.15
C LEU A 75 -6.98 7.92 -2.69
N LEU A 76 -5.84 8.55 -2.95
CA LEU A 76 -5.77 9.84 -3.61
C LEU A 76 -4.84 9.71 -4.81
N ASP A 77 -5.37 10.06 -5.98
CA ASP A 77 -4.65 9.96 -7.25
C ASP A 77 -4.30 11.37 -7.72
N PHE A 78 -2.99 11.60 -7.93
CA PHE A 78 -2.51 12.87 -8.47
C PHE A 78 -2.14 12.68 -9.93
N GLU A 79 -2.73 13.50 -10.80
CA GLU A 79 -2.31 13.58 -12.19
C GLU A 79 -1.14 14.53 -12.32
N ALA A 80 -0.02 14.04 -12.85
CA ALA A 80 1.13 14.87 -13.10
C ALA A 80 1.18 15.30 -14.57
N VAL A 81 1.63 16.52 -14.82
CA VAL A 81 1.68 17.06 -16.17
C VAL A 81 2.73 16.37 -17.04
N ARG A 82 3.82 15.90 -16.45
CA ARG A 82 4.96 15.34 -17.17
C ARG A 82 5.35 13.95 -16.76
N ASP A 83 4.84 13.48 -15.63
CA ASP A 83 5.18 12.19 -15.09
C ASP A 83 3.94 11.31 -15.02
N ASP A 84 4.14 10.06 -14.67
CA ASP A 84 3.03 9.15 -14.44
C ASP A 84 2.20 9.62 -13.25
N ASP A 85 0.94 9.22 -13.21
CA ASP A 85 0.07 9.47 -12.08
C ASP A 85 0.69 8.94 -10.81
N HIS A 86 0.47 9.65 -9.72
CA HIS A 86 0.95 9.23 -8.40
C HIS A 86 -0.25 8.94 -7.51
N VAL A 87 -0.25 7.76 -6.91
CA VAL A 87 -1.35 7.30 -6.06
C VAL A 87 -0.83 7.06 -4.66
N ILE A 88 -1.54 7.56 -3.67
CA ILE A 88 -1.20 7.36 -2.26
C ILE A 88 -2.42 6.88 -1.50
N ALA A 89 -2.19 6.16 -0.39
CA ALA A 89 -3.25 5.80 0.54
C ALA A 89 -3.28 6.84 1.65
N ILE A 90 -4.45 7.39 1.94
CA ILE A 90 -4.59 8.44 2.94
C ILE A 90 -5.40 7.96 4.13
N PHE A 91 -5.13 8.57 5.27
CA PHE A 91 -5.86 8.29 6.51
C PHE A 91 -6.00 9.57 7.33
N ARG A 92 -6.94 9.55 8.27
CA ARG A 92 -7.11 10.67 9.18
C ARG A 92 -6.93 10.19 10.61
N SER A 93 -6.15 10.92 11.38
CA SER A 93 -5.89 10.60 12.77
C SER A 93 -5.79 11.89 13.57
N GLU A 94 -6.55 11.98 14.67
CA GLU A 94 -6.55 13.12 15.58
C GLU A 94 -6.76 14.45 14.85
N GLY A 95 -7.63 14.45 13.85
CA GLY A 95 -7.94 15.67 13.09
C GLY A 95 -6.95 16.03 12.00
N HIS A 96 -5.90 15.23 11.83
CA HIS A 96 -4.87 15.47 10.81
C HIS A 96 -4.91 14.39 9.74
N TRP A 97 -4.62 14.79 8.51
CA TRP A 97 -4.48 13.86 7.39
C TRP A 97 -3.04 13.38 7.28
N GLY A 98 -2.88 12.09 7.02
CA GLY A 98 -1.59 11.50 6.72
C GLY A 98 -1.69 10.61 5.49
N ALA A 99 -0.55 10.13 5.04
CA ALA A 99 -0.49 9.29 3.85
C ALA A 99 0.63 8.27 3.94
N VAL A 100 0.43 7.13 3.25
CA VAL A 100 1.49 6.16 3.01
C VAL A 100 1.54 5.91 1.50
N ALA A 101 2.75 5.71 0.99
CA ALA A 101 2.95 5.59 -0.45
C ALA A 101 4.20 4.80 -0.77
N LYS A 102 4.21 4.19 -1.96
CA LYS A 102 5.41 3.59 -2.54
C LYS A 102 5.87 4.47 -3.69
N SER A 103 7.08 4.96 -3.61
CA SER A 103 7.67 5.77 -4.68
C SER A 103 8.96 5.14 -5.18
N ASN A 104 9.32 5.55 -6.37
CA ASN A 104 10.55 5.06 -6.99
C ASN A 104 11.78 5.67 -6.30
#